data_38f2f23d22616986ee2da0106759141d
#
_entry.id   38f2f23d22616986ee2da0106759141d
#
_cell.length_a   1.000
_cell.length_b   1.000
_cell.length_c   1.000
_cell.angle_alpha   90.00
_cell.angle_beta   90.00
_cell.angle_gamma   90.00
#
_symmetry.space_group_name_H-M   'P 1'
#
loop_
_entity.id
_entity.type
_entity.pdbx_description
1 polymer ?
#
loop_
_entity_poly.entity_id
_entity_poly.type
_entity_poly.pdbx_seq_one_letter_code
_entity_poly.pdbx_strand_id
1 'polypeptide(L)'
;VMTKDSCYVVGTISDGIYALDKKGKLIWKVNTDNKLQNNTVLRLYCDDDNNIWTALDEGIAYIHNNSLIYYYEPPFRKIGMVYDVLVRENEAYIASNQGLYWLRDGKTELVPGLEEQAWFVDEWGKQIFCGHNKGTFLISGLKSKLASDVKGGMCMEKIELKEQSFLLEGAYALLNLYTETASGEYCFTRSLRGFSHMIRHIEVDHQGNIWAKHLRNGLYRFRIDSDMKQVKDVRKYESLGEVKGGSFTLFKINGRVVFSNGEYFYTYEDMTDSIVPYETMNEQLMELKGIKTVSHANGDYYWFVGDRTVYLVKCAINTFNIEL
;
A
#
# COMPACT_ATOMS: atom_id res chain seq x y z
N VAL A 1 8.31 23.93 25.89
CA VAL A 1 7.09 23.39 26.51
C VAL A 1 7.22 21.89 26.71
N MET A 2 6.40 21.35 27.59
CA MET A 2 6.33 19.90 27.82
C MET A 2 4.96 19.42 27.36
N THR A 3 4.93 18.35 26.61
CA THR A 3 3.72 17.71 26.13
C THR A 3 3.10 16.80 27.20
N LYS A 4 1.83 16.40 27.06
CA LYS A 4 1.14 15.51 28.04
C LYS A 4 1.79 14.11 28.11
N ASP A 5 2.38 13.63 27.03
CA ASP A 5 3.16 12.38 26.93
C ASP A 5 4.61 12.55 27.42
N SER A 6 4.91 13.68 28.04
CA SER A 6 6.18 13.98 28.70
C SER A 6 7.38 14.13 27.74
N CYS A 7 7.15 14.60 26.53
CA CYS A 7 8.21 15.03 25.64
C CYS A 7 8.51 16.51 25.82
N TYR A 8 9.76 16.92 25.65
CA TYR A 8 10.18 18.32 25.65
C TYR A 8 10.16 18.85 24.23
N VAL A 9 9.37 19.90 23.99
CA VAL A 9 9.40 20.63 22.71
C VAL A 9 10.13 21.94 22.89
N VAL A 10 11.19 22.12 22.09
CA VAL A 10 12.12 23.24 22.16
C VAL A 10 12.12 24.00 20.84
N GLY A 11 11.82 25.29 20.89
CA GLY A 11 11.98 26.20 19.75
C GLY A 11 13.37 26.83 19.75
N THR A 12 13.93 26.98 18.55
CA THR A 12 15.22 27.63 18.35
C THR A 12 15.08 28.91 17.54
N ILE A 13 16.12 29.75 17.54
CA ILE A 13 16.13 30.99 16.75
C ILE A 13 16.50 30.76 15.27
N SER A 14 17.19 29.69 14.96
CA SER A 14 17.75 29.51 13.61
C SER A 14 17.51 28.15 12.96
N ASP A 15 16.92 27.18 13.69
CA ASP A 15 16.83 25.80 13.20
C ASP A 15 15.50 25.11 13.54
N GLY A 16 14.45 25.90 13.79
CA GLY A 16 13.08 25.42 13.98
C GLY A 16 12.81 24.81 15.34
N ILE A 17 12.05 23.71 15.36
CA ILE A 17 11.47 23.09 16.54
C ILE A 17 12.00 21.67 16.70
N TYR A 18 12.35 21.30 17.93
CA TYR A 18 12.82 19.96 18.29
C TYR A 18 11.90 19.34 19.34
N ALA A 19 11.51 18.09 19.17
CA ALA A 19 10.92 17.30 20.23
C ALA A 19 11.93 16.27 20.74
N LEU A 20 12.10 16.24 22.05
CA LEU A 20 13.05 15.41 22.74
C LEU A 20 12.35 14.52 23.76
N ASP A 21 12.79 13.30 23.94
CA ASP A 21 12.32 12.45 25.04
C ASP A 21 12.86 12.94 26.40
N LYS A 22 12.45 12.29 27.49
CA LYS A 22 12.92 12.63 28.87
C LYS A 22 14.44 12.48 29.06
N LYS A 23 15.11 11.75 28.15
CA LYS A 23 16.57 11.57 28.19
C LYS A 23 17.30 12.53 27.25
N GLY A 24 16.59 13.43 26.59
CA GLY A 24 17.14 14.39 25.64
C GLY A 24 17.41 13.79 24.24
N LYS A 25 16.91 12.58 23.94
CA LYS A 25 17.02 12.01 22.62
C LYS A 25 15.98 12.64 21.69
N LEU A 26 16.43 12.99 20.47
CA LEU A 26 15.58 13.55 19.45
C LEU A 26 14.49 12.53 19.03
N ILE A 27 13.22 12.97 19.07
CA ILE A 27 12.05 12.24 18.59
C ILE A 27 11.72 12.72 17.18
N TRP A 28 11.53 14.05 17.00
CA TRP A 28 11.30 14.67 15.70
C TRP A 28 11.83 16.12 15.68
N LYS A 29 12.03 16.62 14.46
CA LYS A 29 12.45 18.00 14.18
C LYS A 29 11.59 18.56 13.05
N VAL A 30 11.19 19.83 13.18
CA VAL A 30 10.48 20.60 12.15
C VAL A 30 11.20 21.92 11.92
N ASN A 31 11.60 22.16 10.68
CA ASN A 31 12.27 23.39 10.24
C ASN A 31 11.86 23.73 8.79
N THR A 32 12.51 24.72 8.18
CA THR A 32 12.20 25.14 6.81
C THR A 32 12.47 24.06 5.77
N ASP A 33 13.36 23.11 6.04
CA ASP A 33 13.64 21.97 5.12
C ASP A 33 12.46 21.01 5.04
N ASN A 34 11.64 20.93 6.09
CA ASN A 34 10.45 20.11 6.17
C ASN A 34 9.16 20.91 6.44
N LYS A 35 9.06 22.09 5.81
CA LYS A 35 7.86 22.93 5.66
C LYS A 35 7.46 23.82 6.81
N LEU A 36 8.29 24.05 7.82
CA LEU A 36 8.07 25.17 8.70
C LEU A 36 8.26 26.49 7.90
N GLN A 37 7.41 27.46 8.10
CA GLN A 37 7.47 28.73 7.36
C GLN A 37 8.73 29.54 7.63
N ASN A 38 9.22 29.48 8.89
CA ASN A 38 10.39 30.21 9.35
C ASN A 38 11.06 29.43 10.50
N ASN A 39 12.40 29.42 10.53
CA ASN A 39 13.17 28.69 11.54
C ASN A 39 13.25 29.41 12.91
N THR A 40 12.89 30.70 12.94
CA THR A 40 12.93 31.49 14.18
C THR A 40 11.65 31.27 14.98
N VAL A 41 11.75 30.55 16.07
CA VAL A 41 10.65 30.25 16.98
C VAL A 41 10.68 31.22 18.15
N LEU A 42 9.64 32.04 18.26
CA LEU A 42 9.52 33.05 19.32
C LEU A 42 8.82 32.50 20.55
N ARG A 43 7.81 31.65 20.37
CA ARG A 43 7.05 31.06 21.47
C ARG A 43 6.41 29.73 21.08
N LEU A 44 6.28 28.84 22.05
CA LEU A 44 5.58 27.58 21.96
C LEU A 44 4.46 27.50 23.00
N TYR A 45 3.35 26.87 22.59
CA TYR A 45 2.24 26.55 23.48
C TYR A 45 1.75 25.14 23.15
N CYS A 46 1.53 24.31 24.17
CA CYS A 46 0.92 22.99 24.03
C CYS A 46 -0.55 23.12 24.46
N ASP A 47 -1.47 22.78 23.57
CA ASP A 47 -2.91 22.84 23.83
C ASP A 47 -3.44 21.60 24.59
N ASP A 48 -4.74 21.61 24.84
CA ASP A 48 -5.39 20.54 25.59
C ASP A 48 -5.46 19.21 24.82
N ASP A 49 -5.31 19.23 23.51
CA ASP A 49 -5.24 18.05 22.65
C ASP A 49 -3.80 17.57 22.42
N ASN A 50 -2.84 18.13 23.17
CA ASN A 50 -1.40 17.80 23.09
C ASN A 50 -0.73 18.25 21.78
N ASN A 51 -1.33 19.19 21.04
CA ASN A 51 -0.75 19.77 19.84
C ASN A 51 0.06 21.02 20.16
N ILE A 52 0.98 21.39 19.28
CA ILE A 52 1.90 22.47 19.51
C ILE A 52 1.56 23.67 18.62
N TRP A 53 1.22 24.77 19.25
CA TRP A 53 1.13 26.07 18.60
C TRP A 53 2.46 26.80 18.73
N THR A 54 2.95 27.34 17.63
CA THR A 54 4.22 28.07 17.62
C THR A 54 4.05 29.43 16.96
N ALA A 55 4.50 30.48 17.66
CA ALA A 55 4.70 31.78 17.07
C ALA A 55 6.10 31.82 16.44
N LEU A 56 6.16 32.14 15.18
CA LEU A 56 7.39 32.33 14.42
C LEU A 56 7.68 33.80 14.23
N ASP A 57 8.87 34.17 13.80
CA ASP A 57 9.19 35.54 13.40
C ASP A 57 8.25 36.04 12.30
N GLU A 58 7.88 35.12 11.40
CA GLU A 58 6.85 35.34 10.39
C GLU A 58 5.76 34.27 10.49
N GLY A 59 4.60 34.64 11.07
CA GLY A 59 3.41 33.79 11.10
C GLY A 59 3.30 32.87 12.30
N ILE A 60 2.36 31.94 12.18
CA ILE A 60 2.02 30.94 13.19
C ILE A 60 2.02 29.57 12.52
N ALA A 61 2.58 28.57 13.19
CA ALA A 61 2.45 27.19 12.78
C ALA A 61 1.74 26.37 13.85
N TYR A 62 0.97 25.39 13.40
CA TYR A 62 0.29 24.41 14.24
C TYR A 62 0.83 23.03 13.89
N ILE A 63 1.32 22.33 14.92
CA ILE A 63 1.90 20.99 14.78
C ILE A 63 0.98 20.01 15.48
N HIS A 64 0.39 19.10 14.70
CA HIS A 64 -0.44 18.03 15.20
C HIS A 64 0.44 16.93 15.78
N ASN A 65 0.74 17.01 17.07
CA ASN A 65 1.78 16.19 17.73
C ASN A 65 1.42 14.69 17.80
N ASN A 66 0.14 14.36 17.89
CA ASN A 66 -0.36 12.99 17.99
C ASN A 66 -0.94 12.47 16.67
N SER A 67 -0.58 13.07 15.54
CA SER A 67 -1.05 12.59 14.25
C SER A 67 -0.52 11.18 13.98
N LEU A 68 -1.40 10.27 13.60
CA LEU A 68 -1.04 8.95 13.07
C LEU A 68 -0.59 9.00 11.60
N ILE A 69 -0.71 10.18 10.98
CA ILE A 69 -0.38 10.41 9.58
C ILE A 69 0.82 11.34 9.50
N TYR A 70 1.87 10.89 8.84
CA TYR A 70 3.08 11.65 8.62
C TYR A 70 3.26 11.91 7.12
N TYR A 71 3.72 13.11 6.81
CA TYR A 71 4.09 13.47 5.45
C TYR A 71 5.60 13.33 5.29
N TYR A 72 6.02 12.57 4.27
CA TYR A 72 7.41 12.42 3.90
C TYR A 72 7.66 13.06 2.53
N GLU A 73 8.57 14.01 2.47
CA GLU A 73 9.06 14.59 1.22
C GLU A 73 10.59 14.54 1.21
N PRO A 74 11.20 13.83 0.26
CA PRO A 74 12.67 13.78 0.18
C PRO A 74 13.21 15.15 -0.22
N PRO A 75 14.24 15.68 0.48
CA PRO A 75 14.68 17.08 0.36
C PRO A 75 15.27 17.43 -1.00
N PHE A 76 15.71 16.46 -1.82
CA PHE A 76 16.49 16.73 -3.03
C PHE A 76 16.01 16.03 -4.30
N ARG A 77 14.96 15.23 -4.26
CA ARG A 77 14.45 14.53 -5.46
C ARG A 77 12.93 14.43 -5.46
N LYS A 78 12.33 14.72 -6.62
CA LYS A 78 10.94 14.36 -6.87
C LYS A 78 10.89 12.86 -7.13
N ILE A 79 10.31 12.11 -6.22
CA ILE A 79 10.07 10.66 -6.38
C ILE A 79 8.99 10.40 -7.45
N GLY A 80 8.15 11.40 -7.72
CA GLY A 80 7.04 11.26 -8.66
C GLY A 80 5.79 10.67 -8.02
N MET A 81 4.97 10.00 -8.83
CA MET A 81 3.77 9.32 -8.36
C MET A 81 4.17 7.99 -7.72
N VAL A 82 3.95 7.85 -6.43
CA VAL A 82 4.21 6.62 -5.68
C VAL A 82 3.08 5.63 -5.92
N TYR A 83 3.45 4.40 -6.25
CA TYR A 83 2.52 3.30 -6.48
C TYR A 83 2.50 2.33 -5.32
N ASP A 84 3.64 2.14 -4.64
CA ASP A 84 3.77 1.20 -3.55
C ASP A 84 4.95 1.52 -2.64
N VAL A 85 4.92 1.07 -1.38
CA VAL A 85 5.97 1.30 -0.39
C VAL A 85 6.13 0.07 0.50
N LEU A 86 7.33 -0.45 0.58
CA LEU A 86 7.73 -1.48 1.54
C LEU A 86 8.55 -0.83 2.67
N VAL A 87 8.03 -0.86 3.89
CA VAL A 87 8.71 -0.33 5.08
C VAL A 87 9.24 -1.48 5.91
N ARG A 88 10.53 -1.40 6.27
CA ARG A 88 11.22 -2.32 7.17
C ARG A 88 11.81 -1.53 8.35
N GLU A 89 12.33 -2.20 9.37
CA GLU A 89 12.76 -1.54 10.61
C GLU A 89 13.66 -0.30 10.43
N ASN A 90 14.64 -0.35 9.52
CA ASN A 90 15.62 0.71 9.32
C ASN A 90 15.71 1.21 7.88
N GLU A 91 14.84 0.73 7.00
CA GLU A 91 14.85 1.09 5.59
C GLU A 91 13.45 1.04 4.98
N ALA A 92 13.26 1.73 3.87
CA ALA A 92 12.07 1.60 3.06
C ALA A 92 12.43 1.58 1.57
N TYR A 93 11.59 0.91 0.79
CA TYR A 93 11.62 0.97 -0.66
C TYR A 93 10.37 1.66 -1.15
N ILE A 94 10.51 2.55 -2.12
CA ILE A 94 9.43 3.36 -2.68
C ILE A 94 9.37 3.11 -4.18
N ALA A 95 8.33 2.43 -4.63
CA ALA A 95 8.07 2.17 -6.04
C ALA A 95 7.26 3.32 -6.64
N SER A 96 7.75 3.92 -7.71
CA SER A 96 7.15 5.10 -8.33
C SER A 96 7.22 5.09 -9.86
N ASN A 97 6.60 6.10 -10.49
CA ASN A 97 6.71 6.29 -11.94
C ASN A 97 8.09 6.79 -12.39
N GLN A 98 9.00 7.10 -11.47
CA GLN A 98 10.37 7.54 -11.77
C GLN A 98 11.43 6.47 -11.44
N GLY A 99 11.03 5.40 -10.77
CA GLY A 99 11.90 4.28 -10.41
C GLY A 99 11.63 3.70 -9.03
N LEU A 100 12.50 2.76 -8.65
CA LEU A 100 12.56 2.24 -7.30
C LEU A 100 13.57 3.03 -6.48
N TYR A 101 13.14 3.60 -5.37
CA TYR A 101 13.99 4.32 -4.44
C TYR A 101 14.19 3.53 -3.16
N TRP A 102 15.40 3.59 -2.63
CA TRP A 102 15.77 3.05 -1.33
C TRP A 102 16.01 4.19 -0.35
N LEU A 103 15.28 4.16 0.76
CA LEU A 103 15.38 5.11 1.87
C LEU A 103 16.05 4.43 3.05
N ARG A 104 17.17 4.96 3.51
CA ARG A 104 17.87 4.52 4.70
C ARG A 104 18.61 5.68 5.35
N ASP A 105 18.60 5.73 6.68
CA ASP A 105 19.30 6.76 7.46
C ASP A 105 19.00 8.20 6.99
N GLY A 106 17.72 8.45 6.61
CA GLY A 106 17.25 9.74 6.09
C GLY A 106 17.71 10.08 4.67
N LYS A 107 18.43 9.19 4.00
CA LYS A 107 18.87 9.35 2.60
C LYS A 107 17.99 8.55 1.67
N THR A 108 17.61 9.18 0.56
CA THR A 108 16.82 8.54 -0.50
C THR A 108 17.69 8.43 -1.76
N GLU A 109 17.89 7.21 -2.21
CA GLU A 109 18.71 6.91 -3.39
C GLU A 109 17.91 6.07 -4.40
N LEU A 110 18.08 6.37 -5.68
CA LEU A 110 17.49 5.57 -6.76
C LEU A 110 18.30 4.28 -6.90
N VAL A 111 17.61 3.13 -6.94
CA VAL A 111 18.26 1.84 -7.19
C VAL A 111 18.78 1.81 -8.63
N PRO A 112 20.09 1.65 -8.85
CA PRO A 112 20.68 1.71 -10.19
C PRO A 112 20.08 0.67 -11.15
N GLY A 113 19.71 1.11 -12.37
CA GLY A 113 19.09 0.27 -13.39
C GLY A 113 17.57 0.13 -13.28
N LEU A 114 16.97 0.62 -12.21
CA LEU A 114 15.52 0.63 -11.99
C LEU A 114 14.92 2.05 -12.08
N GLU A 115 15.43 2.84 -12.99
CA GLU A 115 14.79 4.05 -13.48
C GLU A 115 13.55 3.67 -14.31
N GLU A 116 12.56 4.52 -14.44
CA GLU A 116 11.24 4.32 -15.04
C GLU A 116 10.24 3.71 -14.04
N GLN A 117 9.10 3.23 -14.52
CA GLN A 117 8.01 2.77 -13.65
C GLN A 117 8.36 1.49 -12.89
N ALA A 118 8.44 1.61 -11.58
CA ALA A 118 8.36 0.52 -10.62
C ALA A 118 6.92 0.47 -10.07
N TRP A 119 6.22 -0.64 -10.25
CA TRP A 119 4.78 -0.76 -9.98
C TRP A 119 4.44 -1.26 -8.59
N PHE A 120 5.25 -2.17 -8.06
CA PHE A 120 5.14 -2.69 -6.71
C PHE A 120 6.52 -2.99 -6.13
N VAL A 121 6.60 -3.04 -4.82
CA VAL A 121 7.71 -3.59 -4.06
C VAL A 121 7.17 -4.33 -2.86
N ASP A 122 7.50 -5.61 -2.72
CA ASP A 122 6.95 -6.45 -1.68
C ASP A 122 7.97 -7.49 -1.20
N GLU A 123 7.77 -8.01 0.00
CA GLU A 123 8.64 -9.00 0.63
C GLU A 123 7.93 -10.34 0.78
N TRP A 124 8.50 -11.38 0.14
CA TRP A 124 8.03 -12.74 0.22
C TRP A 124 9.13 -13.67 0.73
N GLY A 125 8.92 -14.21 1.91
CA GLY A 125 9.95 -14.94 2.63
C GLY A 125 11.12 -14.04 3.03
N LYS A 126 12.29 -14.25 2.41
CA LYS A 126 13.50 -13.43 2.62
C LYS A 126 13.86 -12.60 1.39
N GLN A 127 12.98 -12.57 0.39
CA GLN A 127 13.25 -11.93 -0.88
C GLN A 127 12.37 -10.70 -1.05
N ILE A 128 12.97 -9.60 -1.46
CA ILE A 128 12.26 -8.39 -1.85
C ILE A 128 12.13 -8.39 -3.37
N PHE A 129 10.90 -8.35 -3.84
CA PHE A 129 10.55 -8.26 -5.27
C PHE A 129 10.16 -6.85 -5.64
N CYS A 130 10.60 -6.40 -6.80
CA CYS A 130 10.15 -5.17 -7.42
C CYS A 130 9.64 -5.47 -8.83
N GLY A 131 8.37 -5.21 -9.07
CA GLY A 131 7.79 -5.26 -10.41
C GLY A 131 8.04 -3.94 -11.15
N HIS A 132 8.62 -4.04 -12.33
CA HIS A 132 9.12 -2.91 -13.09
C HIS A 132 8.75 -3.02 -14.57
N ASN A 133 8.81 -1.91 -15.33
CA ASN A 133 8.62 -1.92 -16.78
C ASN A 133 9.49 -2.93 -17.52
N LYS A 134 10.72 -3.11 -17.07
CA LYS A 134 11.73 -3.97 -17.73
C LYS A 134 11.60 -5.46 -17.35
N GLY A 135 10.82 -5.77 -16.31
CA GLY A 135 10.68 -7.12 -15.74
C GLY A 135 10.50 -7.07 -14.24
N THR A 136 10.70 -8.19 -13.57
CA THR A 136 10.63 -8.27 -12.10
C THR A 136 12.01 -8.56 -11.54
N PHE A 137 12.39 -7.84 -10.50
CA PHE A 137 13.71 -7.85 -9.92
C PHE A 137 13.69 -8.27 -8.46
N LEU A 138 14.73 -8.99 -8.02
CA LEU A 138 15.08 -9.18 -6.61
C LEU A 138 15.96 -8.01 -6.16
N ILE A 139 15.66 -7.47 -4.97
CA ILE A 139 16.28 -6.25 -4.45
C ILE A 139 17.01 -6.54 -3.15
N SER A 140 18.18 -5.91 -2.99
CA SER A 140 18.96 -5.92 -1.75
C SER A 140 19.75 -4.61 -1.62
N GLY A 141 19.26 -3.66 -0.81
CA GLY A 141 19.79 -2.30 -0.78
C GLY A 141 19.74 -1.65 -2.16
N LEU A 142 20.86 -1.15 -2.64
CA LEU A 142 21.00 -0.55 -3.98
C LEU A 142 21.30 -1.59 -5.09
N LYS A 143 21.25 -2.88 -4.79
CA LYS A 143 21.50 -3.94 -5.79
C LYS A 143 20.19 -4.53 -6.27
N SER A 144 20.14 -4.78 -7.58
CA SER A 144 19.02 -5.46 -8.23
C SER A 144 19.51 -6.65 -9.05
N LYS A 145 18.73 -7.73 -9.08
CA LYS A 145 18.95 -8.92 -9.91
C LYS A 145 17.66 -9.26 -10.64
N LEU A 146 17.73 -9.45 -11.94
CA LEU A 146 16.56 -9.85 -12.74
C LEU A 146 16.07 -11.24 -12.28
N ALA A 147 14.79 -11.32 -11.89
CA ALA A 147 14.08 -12.54 -11.55
C ALA A 147 13.25 -13.06 -12.73
N SER A 148 12.63 -12.15 -13.50
CA SER A 148 11.86 -12.45 -14.71
C SER A 148 12.00 -11.29 -15.70
N ASP A 149 12.16 -11.60 -16.99
CA ASP A 149 12.21 -10.63 -18.09
C ASP A 149 10.83 -10.30 -18.67
N VAL A 150 9.77 -10.86 -18.09
CA VAL A 150 8.39 -10.54 -18.47
C VAL A 150 8.07 -9.10 -18.03
N LYS A 151 7.82 -8.24 -19.01
CA LYS A 151 7.67 -6.80 -18.81
C LYS A 151 6.42 -6.43 -18.02
N GLY A 152 6.56 -5.44 -17.16
CA GLY A 152 5.45 -4.77 -16.49
C GLY A 152 4.84 -5.59 -15.36
N GLY A 153 5.64 -6.14 -14.46
CA GLY A 153 5.14 -6.68 -13.19
C GLY A 153 4.41 -5.60 -12.41
N MET A 154 3.10 -5.76 -12.19
CA MET A 154 2.23 -4.74 -11.60
C MET A 154 1.73 -5.07 -10.21
N CYS A 155 1.65 -6.32 -9.87
CA CYS A 155 1.25 -6.82 -8.55
C CYS A 155 1.73 -8.27 -8.38
N MET A 156 1.83 -8.70 -7.13
CA MET A 156 2.20 -10.07 -6.78
C MET A 156 1.38 -10.51 -5.57
N GLU A 157 0.92 -11.75 -5.58
CA GLU A 157 0.13 -12.31 -4.48
C GLU A 157 0.51 -13.76 -4.26
N LYS A 158 0.51 -14.17 -2.98
CA LYS A 158 0.73 -15.57 -2.60
C LYS A 158 -0.53 -16.38 -2.82
N ILE A 159 -0.39 -17.51 -3.50
CA ILE A 159 -1.47 -18.45 -3.73
C ILE A 159 -1.07 -19.85 -3.25
N GLU A 160 -2.05 -20.61 -2.79
CA GLU A 160 -1.88 -21.99 -2.37
C GLU A 160 -2.59 -22.89 -3.39
N LEU A 161 -1.84 -23.79 -4.03
CA LEU A 161 -2.36 -24.76 -4.98
C LEU A 161 -1.82 -26.15 -4.62
N LYS A 162 -2.70 -27.12 -4.38
CA LYS A 162 -2.32 -28.51 -4.03
C LYS A 162 -1.32 -28.58 -2.87
N GLU A 163 -1.58 -27.84 -1.81
CA GLU A 163 -0.72 -27.78 -0.60
C GLU A 163 0.69 -27.24 -0.86
N GLN A 164 0.92 -26.57 -1.98
CA GLN A 164 2.15 -25.88 -2.31
C GLN A 164 1.93 -24.39 -2.46
N SER A 165 2.89 -23.63 -2.00
CA SER A 165 2.90 -22.17 -2.11
C SER A 165 3.53 -21.71 -3.41
N PHE A 166 2.88 -20.73 -4.03
CA PHE A 166 3.37 -20.05 -5.23
C PHE A 166 3.18 -18.54 -5.08
N LEU A 167 3.96 -17.76 -5.82
CA LEU A 167 3.60 -16.36 -6.05
C LEU A 167 3.02 -16.23 -7.47
N LEU A 168 1.90 -15.54 -7.55
CA LEU A 168 1.25 -15.18 -8.81
C LEU A 168 1.45 -13.70 -9.06
N GLU A 169 2.13 -13.38 -10.15
CA GLU A 169 2.37 -12.01 -10.58
C GLU A 169 1.44 -11.65 -11.73
N GLY A 170 0.78 -10.50 -11.60
CA GLY A 170 0.09 -9.82 -12.69
C GLY A 170 1.05 -8.91 -13.43
N ALA A 171 1.21 -9.12 -14.76
CA ALA A 171 2.03 -8.28 -15.62
C ALA A 171 1.16 -7.54 -16.66
N TYR A 172 1.78 -6.83 -17.63
CA TYR A 172 1.03 -6.07 -18.64
C TYR A 172 0.10 -6.92 -19.49
N ALA A 173 0.48 -8.15 -19.78
CA ALA A 173 -0.33 -9.04 -20.64
C ALA A 173 -0.32 -10.49 -20.19
N LEU A 174 0.35 -10.82 -19.11
CA LEU A 174 0.55 -12.18 -18.66
C LEU A 174 0.38 -12.30 -17.15
N LEU A 175 0.08 -13.52 -16.71
CA LEU A 175 0.21 -13.94 -15.33
C LEU A 175 1.43 -14.83 -15.22
N ASN A 176 2.30 -14.55 -14.26
CA ASN A 176 3.56 -15.26 -14.06
C ASN A 176 3.51 -16.04 -12.75
N LEU A 177 4.03 -17.27 -12.79
CA LEU A 177 4.09 -18.14 -11.63
C LEU A 177 5.53 -18.28 -11.15
N TYR A 178 5.72 -18.11 -9.85
CA TYR A 178 6.97 -18.36 -9.14
C TYR A 178 6.76 -19.51 -8.16
N THR A 179 7.65 -20.47 -8.16
CA THR A 179 7.58 -21.66 -7.30
C THR A 179 8.54 -21.50 -6.14
N GLU A 180 8.08 -21.86 -4.96
CA GLU A 180 8.91 -21.94 -3.76
C GLU A 180 9.88 -23.13 -3.87
N THR A 181 11.14 -22.87 -3.65
CA THR A 181 12.21 -23.86 -3.62
C THR A 181 12.33 -24.51 -2.24
N ALA A 182 13.09 -25.58 -2.12
CA ALA A 182 13.37 -26.21 -0.83
C ALA A 182 14.10 -25.28 0.17
N SER A 183 14.75 -24.22 -0.31
CA SER A 183 15.37 -23.19 0.54
C SER A 183 14.40 -22.10 1.02
N GLY A 184 13.12 -22.15 0.59
CA GLY A 184 12.11 -21.14 0.90
C GLY A 184 12.22 -19.87 0.04
N GLU A 185 12.95 -19.96 -1.08
CA GLU A 185 13.07 -18.87 -2.05
C GLU A 185 12.10 -19.12 -3.22
N TYR A 186 11.53 -18.03 -3.75
CA TYR A 186 10.68 -18.08 -4.92
C TYR A 186 11.47 -17.80 -6.19
N CYS A 187 11.29 -18.67 -7.19
CA CYS A 187 11.93 -18.53 -8.49
C CYS A 187 10.88 -18.52 -9.61
N PHE A 188 11.07 -17.64 -10.59
CA PHE A 188 10.22 -17.61 -11.79
C PHE A 188 10.20 -18.97 -12.47
N THR A 189 9.00 -19.48 -12.70
CA THR A 189 8.79 -20.79 -13.30
C THR A 189 8.27 -20.68 -14.72
N ARG A 190 7.21 -19.92 -14.92
CA ARG A 190 6.56 -19.76 -16.24
C ARG A 190 5.51 -18.66 -16.25
N SER A 191 5.16 -18.22 -17.45
CA SER A 191 3.92 -17.50 -17.70
C SER A 191 2.77 -18.45 -17.95
N LEU A 192 1.58 -18.14 -17.42
CA LEU A 192 0.36 -18.92 -17.60
C LEU A 192 -0.30 -18.58 -18.95
N ARG A 193 -0.80 -19.58 -19.66
CA ARG A 193 -1.57 -19.41 -20.90
C ARG A 193 -3.05 -19.16 -20.61
N GLY A 194 -3.79 -18.67 -21.60
CA GLY A 194 -5.25 -18.51 -21.53
C GLY A 194 -5.73 -17.25 -20.82
N PHE A 195 -4.81 -16.33 -20.48
CA PHE A 195 -5.16 -15.03 -19.91
C PHE A 195 -4.19 -13.97 -20.40
N SER A 196 -4.71 -12.90 -21.00
CA SER A 196 -3.90 -11.82 -21.58
C SER A 196 -4.54 -10.47 -21.27
N HIS A 197 -4.49 -10.08 -20.00
CA HIS A 197 -5.04 -8.82 -19.50
C HIS A 197 -4.10 -8.18 -18.49
N MET A 198 -4.11 -6.86 -18.46
CA MET A 198 -3.30 -6.06 -17.54
C MET A 198 -3.92 -6.08 -16.13
N ILE A 199 -3.27 -6.76 -15.21
CA ILE A 199 -3.76 -6.94 -13.84
C ILE A 199 -2.98 -6.07 -12.87
N ARG A 200 -3.70 -5.27 -12.10
CA ARG A 200 -3.15 -4.32 -11.11
C ARG A 200 -3.27 -4.80 -9.67
N HIS A 201 -4.16 -5.75 -9.39
CA HIS A 201 -4.35 -6.31 -8.07
C HIS A 201 -4.92 -7.73 -8.15
N ILE A 202 -4.51 -8.59 -7.25
CA ILE A 202 -4.94 -9.99 -7.16
C ILE A 202 -5.33 -10.27 -5.71
N GLU A 203 -6.42 -11.01 -5.53
CA GLU A 203 -6.82 -11.60 -4.26
C GLU A 203 -7.26 -13.05 -4.48
N VAL A 204 -7.13 -13.88 -3.46
CA VAL A 204 -7.56 -15.27 -3.49
C VAL A 204 -8.65 -15.48 -2.44
N ASP A 205 -9.79 -16.03 -2.85
CA ASP A 205 -10.86 -16.37 -1.92
C ASP A 205 -10.61 -17.72 -1.23
N HIS A 206 -11.45 -18.06 -0.26
CA HIS A 206 -11.34 -19.29 0.53
C HIS A 206 -11.58 -20.57 -0.28
N GLN A 207 -12.15 -20.49 -1.48
CA GLN A 207 -12.31 -21.61 -2.40
C GLN A 207 -11.16 -21.76 -3.40
N GLY A 208 -10.16 -20.87 -3.33
CA GLY A 208 -9.04 -20.84 -4.26
C GLY A 208 -9.37 -20.24 -5.62
N ASN A 209 -10.51 -19.53 -5.76
CA ASN A 209 -10.71 -18.70 -6.93
C ASN A 209 -9.81 -17.48 -6.85
N ILE A 210 -9.22 -17.14 -7.98
CA ILE A 210 -8.36 -15.97 -8.09
C ILE A 210 -9.20 -14.82 -8.65
N TRP A 211 -9.23 -13.73 -7.88
CA TRP A 211 -9.88 -12.48 -8.27
C TRP A 211 -8.81 -11.50 -8.69
N ALA A 212 -8.99 -10.90 -9.85
CA ALA A 212 -8.03 -10.00 -10.44
C ALA A 212 -8.69 -8.70 -10.88
N LYS A 213 -8.13 -7.58 -10.44
CA LYS A 213 -8.55 -6.25 -10.86
C LYS A 213 -7.77 -5.84 -12.09
N HIS A 214 -8.48 -5.58 -13.19
CA HIS A 214 -7.90 -4.96 -14.37
C HIS A 214 -7.58 -3.48 -14.11
N LEU A 215 -6.53 -2.97 -14.73
CA LEU A 215 -6.15 -1.56 -14.54
C LEU A 215 -7.29 -0.57 -14.83
N ARG A 216 -8.16 -0.85 -15.83
CA ARG A 216 -9.23 0.04 -16.28
C ARG A 216 -10.60 -0.61 -16.46
N ASN A 217 -10.71 -1.93 -16.63
CA ASN A 217 -11.89 -2.60 -17.15
C ASN A 217 -12.37 -3.76 -16.27
N GLY A 218 -12.91 -3.45 -15.10
CA GLY A 218 -13.63 -4.40 -14.28
C GLY A 218 -12.77 -5.42 -13.54
N LEU A 219 -13.39 -6.52 -13.20
CA LEU A 219 -12.82 -7.60 -12.41
C LEU A 219 -12.86 -8.91 -13.23
N TYR A 220 -11.92 -9.78 -12.94
CA TYR A 220 -11.88 -11.14 -13.45
C TYR A 220 -11.88 -12.11 -12.28
N ARG A 221 -12.57 -13.26 -12.45
CA ARG A 221 -12.42 -14.44 -11.60
C ARG A 221 -11.97 -15.59 -12.46
N PHE A 222 -11.01 -16.35 -12.00
CA PHE A 222 -10.50 -17.51 -12.69
C PHE A 222 -9.86 -18.51 -11.73
N ARG A 223 -9.50 -19.67 -12.26
CA ARG A 223 -8.70 -20.70 -11.60
C ARG A 223 -7.48 -21.04 -12.44
N ILE A 224 -6.47 -21.62 -11.81
CA ILE A 224 -5.32 -22.20 -12.49
C ILE A 224 -5.55 -23.71 -12.64
N ASP A 225 -5.19 -24.27 -13.78
CA ASP A 225 -5.35 -25.71 -14.02
C ASP A 225 -4.45 -26.57 -13.11
N SER A 226 -4.76 -27.85 -13.05
CA SER A 226 -4.01 -28.80 -12.20
C SER A 226 -2.54 -28.94 -12.56
N ASP A 227 -2.16 -28.65 -13.80
CA ASP A 227 -0.78 -28.71 -14.27
C ASP A 227 -0.04 -27.38 -14.10
N MET A 228 -0.73 -26.34 -13.59
CA MET A 228 -0.19 -24.99 -13.39
C MET A 228 0.39 -24.37 -14.66
N LYS A 229 -0.27 -24.60 -15.81
CA LYS A 229 0.17 -24.12 -17.13
C LYS A 229 -0.74 -23.08 -17.73
N GLN A 230 -2.00 -23.07 -17.34
CA GLN A 230 -3.00 -22.20 -17.93
C GLN A 230 -4.09 -21.79 -16.95
N VAL A 231 -4.70 -20.66 -17.26
CA VAL A 231 -5.88 -20.15 -16.57
C VAL A 231 -7.13 -20.82 -17.13
N LYS A 232 -8.08 -21.15 -16.25
CA LYS A 232 -9.38 -21.76 -16.58
C LYS A 232 -10.52 -20.99 -15.93
N ASP A 233 -11.73 -21.28 -16.39
CA ASP A 233 -12.97 -20.78 -15.82
C ASP A 233 -13.01 -19.25 -15.68
N VAL A 234 -12.47 -18.55 -16.68
CA VAL A 234 -12.38 -17.09 -16.69
C VAL A 234 -13.76 -16.48 -16.79
N ARG A 235 -14.14 -15.70 -15.79
CA ARG A 235 -15.33 -14.86 -15.81
C ARG A 235 -14.92 -13.40 -15.68
N LYS A 236 -15.57 -12.53 -16.44
CA LYS A 236 -15.38 -11.08 -16.41
C LYS A 236 -16.61 -10.42 -15.81
N TYR A 237 -16.38 -9.48 -14.91
CA TYR A 237 -17.40 -8.66 -14.29
C TYR A 237 -17.17 -7.20 -14.70
N GLU A 238 -18.04 -6.69 -15.58
CA GLU A 238 -17.93 -5.32 -16.13
C GLU A 238 -18.78 -4.32 -15.36
N SER A 239 -19.63 -4.80 -14.47
CA SER A 239 -20.46 -3.98 -13.60
C SER A 239 -20.40 -4.44 -12.16
N LEU A 240 -20.58 -3.52 -11.24
CA LEU A 240 -20.70 -3.77 -9.82
C LEU A 240 -21.89 -2.97 -9.29
N GLY A 241 -23.00 -3.65 -9.02
CA GLY A 241 -24.30 -3.02 -8.87
C GLY A 241 -24.73 -2.31 -10.16
N GLU A 242 -25.19 -1.08 -10.04
CA GLU A 242 -25.61 -0.26 -11.19
C GLU A 242 -24.47 0.39 -11.95
N VAL A 243 -23.26 0.42 -11.37
CA VAL A 243 -22.08 1.04 -11.98
C VAL A 243 -21.51 0.10 -13.04
N LYS A 244 -21.54 0.57 -14.29
CA LYS A 244 -20.98 -0.12 -15.46
C LYS A 244 -19.66 0.53 -15.88
N GLY A 245 -18.64 -0.30 -16.02
CA GLY A 245 -17.30 0.15 -16.36
C GLY A 245 -16.68 0.99 -15.25
N GLY A 246 -15.40 0.97 -15.11
CA GLY A 246 -14.71 1.78 -14.11
C GLY A 246 -13.63 1.04 -13.34
N SER A 247 -13.00 1.80 -12.47
CA SER A 247 -11.96 1.28 -11.59
C SER A 247 -12.59 0.79 -10.29
N PHE A 248 -13.02 -0.47 -10.28
CA PHE A 248 -13.47 -1.10 -9.03
C PHE A 248 -12.29 -1.29 -8.08
N THR A 249 -12.55 -1.26 -6.78
CA THR A 249 -11.57 -1.63 -5.76
C THR A 249 -11.74 -3.11 -5.41
N LEU A 250 -10.64 -3.81 -5.26
CA LEU A 250 -10.56 -5.22 -4.85
C LEU A 250 -9.65 -5.30 -3.64
N PHE A 251 -10.07 -5.96 -2.57
CA PHE A 251 -9.28 -6.15 -1.35
C PHE A 251 -9.83 -7.34 -0.55
N LYS A 252 -9.11 -7.74 0.50
CA LYS A 252 -9.53 -8.82 1.39
C LYS A 252 -9.58 -8.34 2.83
N ILE A 253 -10.68 -8.65 3.51
CA ILE A 253 -10.85 -8.39 4.94
C ILE A 253 -11.24 -9.71 5.61
N ASN A 254 -10.48 -10.11 6.64
CA ASN A 254 -10.74 -11.33 7.42
C ASN A 254 -10.95 -12.57 6.53
N GLY A 255 -10.14 -12.72 5.48
CA GLY A 255 -10.21 -13.83 4.54
C GLY A 255 -11.31 -13.73 3.49
N ARG A 256 -12.21 -12.74 3.59
CA ARG A 256 -13.30 -12.51 2.63
C ARG A 256 -12.86 -11.51 1.56
N VAL A 257 -13.07 -11.85 0.30
CA VAL A 257 -12.86 -10.93 -0.81
C VAL A 257 -13.98 -9.91 -0.86
N VAL A 258 -13.60 -8.64 -0.95
CA VAL A 258 -14.51 -7.49 -0.97
C VAL A 258 -14.21 -6.64 -2.21
N PHE A 259 -15.27 -6.12 -2.79
CA PHE A 259 -15.23 -5.23 -3.95
C PHE A 259 -15.89 -3.90 -3.60
N SER A 260 -15.45 -2.81 -4.22
CA SER A 260 -16.16 -1.54 -4.13
C SER A 260 -16.25 -0.87 -5.50
N ASN A 261 -17.41 -0.26 -5.77
CA ASN A 261 -17.64 0.63 -6.91
C ASN A 261 -17.42 2.12 -6.56
N GLY A 262 -16.93 2.40 -5.35
CA GLY A 262 -16.75 3.74 -4.80
C GLY A 262 -17.92 4.26 -3.98
N GLU A 263 -19.11 3.67 -4.13
CA GLU A 263 -20.31 4.04 -3.36
C GLU A 263 -20.71 2.96 -2.37
N TYR A 264 -20.63 1.70 -2.79
CA TYR A 264 -21.02 0.54 -2.01
C TYR A 264 -19.95 -0.53 -2.01
N PHE A 265 -19.98 -1.37 -0.98
CA PHE A 265 -19.19 -2.57 -0.83
C PHE A 265 -19.98 -3.81 -1.23
N TYR A 266 -19.30 -4.75 -1.86
CA TYR A 266 -19.85 -6.01 -2.35
C TYR A 266 -18.94 -7.15 -1.91
N THR A 267 -19.49 -8.35 -1.86
CA THR A 267 -18.72 -9.57 -1.61
C THR A 267 -19.17 -10.68 -2.55
N TYR A 268 -18.38 -11.74 -2.63
CA TYR A 268 -18.76 -12.91 -3.39
C TYR A 268 -19.50 -13.90 -2.49
N GLU A 269 -20.62 -14.42 -2.99
CA GLU A 269 -21.43 -15.45 -2.34
C GLU A 269 -21.36 -16.76 -3.15
N ASP A 270 -20.85 -17.81 -2.50
CA ASP A 270 -20.58 -19.08 -3.14
C ASP A 270 -21.86 -19.82 -3.54
N MET A 271 -22.90 -19.76 -2.71
CA MET A 271 -24.15 -20.48 -2.94
C MET A 271 -24.87 -20.02 -4.21
N THR A 272 -24.80 -18.75 -4.49
CA THR A 272 -25.45 -18.14 -5.66
C THR A 272 -24.48 -17.91 -6.83
N ASP A 273 -23.18 -18.20 -6.64
CA ASP A 273 -22.10 -17.96 -7.61
C ASP A 273 -22.13 -16.51 -8.14
N SER A 274 -22.36 -15.55 -7.26
CA SER A 274 -22.57 -14.15 -7.65
C SER A 274 -21.91 -13.14 -6.70
N ILE A 275 -21.66 -11.93 -7.21
CA ILE A 275 -21.28 -10.78 -6.41
C ILE A 275 -22.56 -10.13 -5.90
N VAL A 276 -22.67 -10.00 -4.57
CA VAL A 276 -23.83 -9.45 -3.87
C VAL A 276 -23.42 -8.25 -3.02
N PRO A 277 -24.32 -7.30 -2.70
CA PRO A 277 -24.04 -6.24 -1.74
C PRO A 277 -23.58 -6.82 -0.40
N TYR A 278 -22.57 -6.18 0.22
CA TYR A 278 -22.14 -6.52 1.56
C TYR A 278 -22.88 -5.66 2.57
N GLU A 279 -24.15 -6.04 2.85
CA GLU A 279 -25.11 -5.20 3.59
C GLU A 279 -24.55 -4.71 4.93
N THR A 280 -24.03 -5.61 5.77
CA THR A 280 -23.48 -5.25 7.09
C THR A 280 -22.36 -4.20 6.99
N MET A 281 -21.50 -4.32 5.98
CA MET A 281 -20.41 -3.35 5.77
C MET A 281 -20.95 -2.02 5.24
N ASN A 282 -21.94 -2.07 4.35
CA ASN A 282 -22.58 -0.86 3.81
C ASN A 282 -23.34 -0.08 4.87
N GLU A 283 -24.02 -0.77 5.80
CA GLU A 283 -24.73 -0.15 6.92
C GLU A 283 -23.77 0.53 7.90
N GLN A 284 -22.68 -0.16 8.28
CA GLN A 284 -21.76 0.32 9.32
C GLN A 284 -20.74 1.34 8.78
N LEU A 285 -20.43 1.31 7.49
CA LEU A 285 -19.48 2.20 6.84
C LEU A 285 -20.13 3.12 5.79
N MET A 286 -21.39 3.53 6.01
CA MET A 286 -22.14 4.36 5.05
C MET A 286 -21.47 5.71 4.75
N GLU A 287 -20.62 6.19 5.64
CA GLU A 287 -19.88 7.45 5.47
C GLU A 287 -18.68 7.31 4.51
N LEU A 288 -18.18 6.09 4.31
CA LEU A 288 -17.01 5.84 3.48
C LEU A 288 -17.41 5.81 2.00
N LYS A 289 -17.26 6.93 1.34
CA LYS A 289 -17.47 7.07 -0.10
C LYS A 289 -16.18 7.38 -0.83
N GLY A 290 -16.10 6.99 -2.11
CA GLY A 290 -14.95 7.28 -2.96
C GLY A 290 -13.67 6.53 -2.58
N ILE A 291 -13.77 5.40 -1.90
CA ILE A 291 -12.62 4.59 -1.50
C ILE A 291 -11.91 4.03 -2.75
N LYS A 292 -10.63 4.33 -2.87
CA LYS A 292 -9.76 3.96 -3.99
C LYS A 292 -8.90 2.74 -3.69
N THR A 293 -8.48 2.60 -2.43
CA THR A 293 -7.67 1.48 -1.97
C THR A 293 -7.95 1.17 -0.52
N VAL A 294 -7.77 -0.08 -0.16
CA VAL A 294 -7.81 -0.55 1.22
C VAL A 294 -6.53 -1.35 1.46
N SER A 295 -5.86 -1.07 2.55
CA SER A 295 -4.64 -1.79 2.92
C SER A 295 -4.70 -2.23 4.39
N HIS A 296 -4.19 -3.41 4.67
CA HIS A 296 -4.07 -3.92 6.02
C HIS A 296 -3.07 -3.07 6.82
N ALA A 297 -3.44 -2.65 8.02
CA ALA A 297 -2.58 -1.88 8.90
C ALA A 297 -1.91 -2.80 9.94
N ASN A 298 -2.67 -3.30 10.90
CA ASN A 298 -2.18 -4.18 11.96
C ASN A 298 -3.38 -4.89 12.64
N GLY A 299 -3.29 -6.18 12.89
CA GLY A 299 -4.37 -6.96 13.51
C GLY A 299 -5.68 -6.83 12.71
N ASP A 300 -6.73 -6.34 13.35
CA ASP A 300 -8.04 -6.12 12.71
C ASP A 300 -8.20 -4.73 12.07
N TYR A 301 -7.13 -3.93 11.99
CA TYR A 301 -7.19 -2.57 11.47
C TYR A 301 -6.81 -2.48 10.00
N TYR A 302 -7.56 -1.68 9.25
CA TYR A 302 -7.36 -1.42 7.83
C TYR A 302 -7.44 0.07 7.53
N TRP A 303 -6.56 0.54 6.65
CA TRP A 303 -6.62 1.88 6.08
C TRP A 303 -7.52 1.89 4.86
N PHE A 304 -8.55 2.73 4.90
CA PHE A 304 -9.43 3.02 3.77
C PHE A 304 -9.05 4.39 3.22
N VAL A 305 -8.58 4.45 2.00
CA VAL A 305 -8.02 5.64 1.39
C VAL A 305 -8.88 6.08 0.20
N GLY A 306 -9.41 7.28 0.25
CA GLY A 306 -10.12 7.96 -0.82
C GLY A 306 -9.27 9.07 -1.47
N ASP A 307 -9.90 9.95 -2.26
CA ASP A 307 -9.19 11.04 -2.93
C ASP A 307 -8.64 12.10 -1.96
N ARG A 308 -9.35 12.37 -0.88
CA ARG A 308 -9.02 13.41 0.11
C ARG A 308 -9.24 12.94 1.54
N THR A 309 -9.51 11.68 1.72
CA THR A 309 -9.87 11.10 3.01
C THR A 309 -9.06 9.85 3.27
N VAL A 310 -8.70 9.67 4.52
CA VAL A 310 -8.03 8.46 5.02
C VAL A 310 -8.76 8.07 6.30
N TYR A 311 -9.22 6.84 6.37
CA TYR A 311 -9.89 6.31 7.55
C TYR A 311 -9.14 5.09 8.07
N LEU A 312 -9.00 5.01 9.39
CA LEU A 312 -8.59 3.79 10.08
C LEU A 312 -9.85 3.07 10.54
N VAL A 313 -10.07 1.89 10.03
CA VAL A 313 -11.27 1.10 10.32
C VAL A 313 -10.87 -0.18 11.02
N LYS A 314 -11.50 -0.46 12.16
CA LYS A 314 -11.39 -1.76 12.82
C LYS A 314 -12.40 -2.71 12.20
N CYS A 315 -11.91 -3.79 11.59
CA CYS A 315 -12.70 -4.78 10.88
C CYS A 315 -12.64 -6.13 11.64
N ALA A 316 -13.56 -6.35 12.56
CA ALA A 316 -13.77 -7.67 13.15
C ALA A 316 -14.77 -8.49 12.32
N ILE A 317 -15.06 -9.73 12.71
CA ILE A 317 -16.04 -10.55 11.99
C ILE A 317 -17.41 -9.87 12.04
N ASN A 318 -17.91 -9.46 10.87
CA ASN A 318 -19.19 -8.75 10.71
C ASN A 318 -19.35 -7.45 11.54
N THR A 319 -18.24 -6.83 11.93
CA THR A 319 -18.26 -5.56 12.66
C THR A 319 -17.21 -4.62 12.11
N PHE A 320 -17.61 -3.42 11.73
CA PHE A 320 -16.76 -2.41 11.11
C PHE A 320 -16.93 -1.09 11.84
N ASN A 321 -15.88 -0.58 12.46
CA ASN A 321 -15.90 0.67 13.21
C ASN A 321 -14.84 1.64 12.68
N ILE A 322 -15.23 2.86 12.39
CA ILE A 322 -14.30 3.94 12.05
C ILE A 322 -13.66 4.43 13.34
N GLU A 323 -12.33 4.39 13.42
CA GLU A 323 -11.55 4.80 14.60
C GLU A 323 -10.87 6.16 14.38
N LEU A 324 -10.61 6.54 13.12
CA LEU A 324 -9.97 7.80 12.71
C LEU A 324 -10.48 8.21 11.34
#